data_8da13e7f6fa0a0171ec56784e8c87c43
#
_entry.id   8da13e7f6fa0a0171ec56784e8c87c43
#
_cell.length_a   1.000
_cell.length_b   1.000
_cell.length_c   1.000
_cell.angle_alpha   90.00
_cell.angle_beta   90.00
_cell.angle_gamma   90.00
#
_symmetry.space_group_name_H-M   'P 1'
#
loop_
_entity.id
_entity.type
_entity.pdbx_description
1 polymer ?
#
loop_
_entity_poly.entity_id
_entity_poly.type
_entity_poly.pdbx_seq_one_letter_code
_entity_poly.pdbx_strand_id
1 'polypeptide(L)'
;IREIPEKSEDDKGRLVAAVVQDILKLDKAERERTIVITAYNEDRRAINAGVREGLKEQGELSRSEDTREIYTSKGWTRAMQKEAQYYKAGDVVRFGRDYQQLDARKGEYMRVSAVDAPNGTVVLQKEGGSVIAWQPKKHNKIEVYDRDTRELAKGDLIRITRNEGEFKNGEVA
;
A
#
# COMPACT_ATOMS: atom_id res chain seq x y z
N ILE A 1 -9.88 29.89 -1.71
CA ILE A 1 -8.66 29.27 -2.26
C ILE A 1 -7.50 30.08 -1.70
N ARG A 2 -6.61 29.41 -0.97
CA ARG A 2 -5.38 30.03 -0.46
C ARG A 2 -4.22 29.50 -1.29
N GLU A 3 -3.60 30.39 -2.06
CA GLU A 3 -2.38 30.05 -2.80
C GLU A 3 -1.16 30.32 -1.92
N ILE A 4 -0.27 29.37 -1.81
CA ILE A 4 1.02 29.50 -1.14
C ILE A 4 2.08 29.32 -2.23
N PRO A 5 2.84 30.36 -2.58
CA PRO A 5 3.82 30.26 -3.67
C PRO A 5 5.00 29.38 -3.25
N GLU A 6 5.30 28.39 -4.07
CA GLU A 6 6.42 27.45 -3.90
C GLU A 6 7.69 28.06 -4.49
N LYS A 7 8.72 28.35 -3.69
CA LYS A 7 10.00 28.90 -4.17
C LYS A 7 11.26 28.17 -3.67
N SER A 8 11.16 27.30 -2.64
CA SER A 8 12.31 26.58 -2.09
C SER A 8 11.89 25.31 -1.33
N GLU A 9 12.85 24.43 -0.97
CA GLU A 9 12.57 23.24 -0.12
C GLU A 9 12.04 23.62 1.27
N ASP A 10 12.50 24.75 1.83
CA ASP A 10 11.97 25.31 3.08
C ASP A 10 10.49 25.71 2.95
N ASP A 11 10.06 26.13 1.77
CA ASP A 11 8.67 26.50 1.51
C ASP A 11 7.77 25.25 1.43
N LYS A 12 8.29 24.10 0.97
CA LYS A 12 7.54 22.83 0.97
C LYS A 12 7.17 22.40 2.39
N GLY A 13 8.12 22.43 3.32
CA GLY A 13 7.88 22.12 4.72
C GLY A 13 6.82 23.03 5.35
N ARG A 14 6.86 24.32 5.04
CA ARG A 14 5.86 25.32 5.50
C ARG A 14 4.48 25.08 4.90
N LEU A 15 4.43 24.70 3.61
CA LEU A 15 3.18 24.37 2.94
C LEU A 15 2.51 23.14 3.56
N VAL A 16 3.27 22.06 3.75
CA VAL A 16 2.79 20.86 4.43
C VAL A 16 2.26 21.19 5.83
N ALA A 17 3.02 21.94 6.62
CA ALA A 17 2.60 22.34 7.97
C ALA A 17 1.32 23.21 7.96
N ALA A 18 1.18 24.12 7.00
CA ALA A 18 -0.01 24.95 6.87
C ALA A 18 -1.25 24.10 6.53
N VAL A 19 -1.12 23.16 5.60
CA VAL A 19 -2.21 22.24 5.23
C VAL A 19 -2.61 21.36 6.43
N VAL A 20 -1.63 20.81 7.16
CA VAL A 20 -1.89 20.02 8.38
C VAL A 20 -2.67 20.85 9.39
N GLN A 21 -2.23 22.08 9.68
CA GLN A 21 -2.91 22.97 10.62
C GLN A 21 -4.34 23.32 10.17
N ASP A 22 -4.55 23.53 8.89
CA ASP A 22 -5.90 23.85 8.39
C ASP A 22 -6.84 22.63 8.49
N ILE A 23 -6.34 21.40 8.25
CA ILE A 23 -7.12 20.16 8.42
C ILE A 23 -7.44 19.91 9.90
N LEU A 24 -6.50 20.14 10.81
CA LEU A 24 -6.69 19.92 12.25
C LEU A 24 -7.69 20.90 12.88
N LYS A 25 -7.95 22.05 12.25
CA LYS A 25 -8.98 23.01 12.69
C LYS A 25 -10.40 22.59 12.30
N LEU A 26 -10.54 21.73 11.29
CA LEU A 26 -11.83 21.23 10.84
C LEU A 26 -12.41 20.27 11.88
N ASP A 27 -13.71 20.27 12.04
CA ASP A 27 -14.38 19.22 12.81
C ASP A 27 -14.35 17.88 12.02
N LYS A 28 -14.74 16.80 12.71
CA LYS A 28 -14.71 15.44 12.10
C LYS A 28 -15.57 15.36 10.84
N ALA A 29 -16.75 15.96 10.83
CA ALA A 29 -17.67 15.90 9.68
C ALA A 29 -17.15 16.73 8.49
N GLU A 30 -16.48 17.83 8.75
CA GLU A 30 -15.81 18.64 7.74
C GLU A 30 -14.59 17.93 7.17
N ARG A 31 -13.78 17.27 8.01
CA ARG A 31 -12.63 16.46 7.55
C ARG A 31 -13.05 15.32 6.63
N GLU A 32 -14.12 14.60 6.96
CA GLU A 32 -14.66 13.51 6.14
C GLU A 32 -15.12 13.96 4.74
N ARG A 33 -15.44 15.24 4.59
CA ARG A 33 -15.85 15.86 3.30
C ARG A 33 -14.70 16.58 2.60
N THR A 34 -13.53 16.67 3.23
CA THR A 34 -12.39 17.41 2.71
C THR A 34 -11.41 16.46 2.01
N ILE A 35 -11.03 16.79 0.79
CA ILE A 35 -10.02 16.07 0.02
C ILE A 35 -8.84 17.00 -0.20
N VAL A 36 -7.64 16.52 0.17
CA VAL A 36 -6.39 17.19 -0.14
C VAL A 36 -5.76 16.52 -1.36
N ILE A 37 -5.48 17.32 -2.38
CA ILE A 37 -4.84 16.85 -3.61
C ILE A 37 -3.44 17.43 -3.67
N THR A 38 -2.44 16.55 -3.82
CA THR A 38 -1.04 16.93 -3.97
C THR A 38 -0.46 16.34 -5.25
N ALA A 39 0.49 17.01 -5.88
CA ALA A 39 1.19 16.49 -7.05
C ALA A 39 2.21 15.39 -6.70
N TYR A 40 2.74 15.41 -5.47
CA TYR A 40 3.82 14.52 -5.04
C TYR A 40 3.39 13.57 -3.93
N ASN A 41 3.79 12.30 -4.04
CA ASN A 41 3.52 11.29 -3.01
C ASN A 41 4.19 11.59 -1.67
N GLU A 42 5.33 12.29 -1.69
CA GLU A 42 6.06 12.71 -0.49
C GLU A 42 5.24 13.67 0.34
N ASP A 43 4.68 14.71 -0.28
CA ASP A 43 3.82 15.70 0.39
C ASP A 43 2.58 15.04 0.96
N ARG A 44 1.96 14.13 0.20
CA ARG A 44 0.81 13.35 0.68
C ARG A 44 1.16 12.55 1.93
N ARG A 45 2.34 11.89 1.96
CA ARG A 45 2.80 11.14 3.13
C ARG A 45 3.07 12.05 4.31
N ALA A 46 3.73 13.18 4.09
CA ALA A 46 4.05 14.15 5.12
C ALA A 46 2.78 14.77 5.73
N ILE A 47 1.80 15.16 4.89
CA ILE A 47 0.51 15.70 5.36
C ILE A 47 -0.23 14.63 6.19
N ASN A 48 -0.34 13.40 5.69
CA ASN A 48 -1.01 12.32 6.42
C ASN A 48 -0.34 12.04 7.77
N ALA A 49 1.00 12.03 7.82
CA ALA A 49 1.73 11.84 9.07
C ALA A 49 1.47 12.97 10.07
N GLY A 50 1.53 14.23 9.60
CA GLY A 50 1.28 15.40 10.44
C GLY A 50 -0.16 15.49 10.96
N VAL A 51 -1.15 15.20 10.11
CA VAL A 51 -2.57 15.17 10.52
C VAL A 51 -2.79 14.04 11.54
N ARG A 52 -2.22 12.86 11.30
CA ARG A 52 -2.35 11.72 12.20
C ARG A 52 -1.77 12.01 13.57
N GLU A 53 -0.60 12.63 13.64
CA GLU A 53 0.02 13.01 14.91
C GLU A 53 -0.83 14.08 15.65
N GLY A 54 -1.29 15.09 14.93
CA GLY A 54 -2.18 16.11 15.54
C GLY A 54 -3.49 15.53 16.07
N LEU A 55 -4.09 14.55 15.36
CA LEU A 55 -5.32 13.88 15.85
C LEU A 55 -5.06 13.01 17.09
N LYS A 56 -3.84 12.42 17.22
CA LYS A 56 -3.44 11.73 18.46
C LYS A 56 -3.27 12.71 19.62
N GLU A 57 -2.69 13.89 19.37
CA GLU A 57 -2.55 14.94 20.38
C GLU A 57 -3.92 15.44 20.85
N GLN A 58 -4.87 15.59 19.93
CA GLN A 58 -6.25 15.98 20.22
C GLN A 58 -7.08 14.85 20.88
N GLY A 59 -6.54 13.62 20.93
CA GLY A 59 -7.24 12.46 21.51
C GLY A 59 -8.31 11.85 20.61
N GLU A 60 -8.38 12.27 19.35
CA GLU A 60 -9.30 11.71 18.35
C GLU A 60 -8.82 10.37 17.78
N LEU A 61 -7.49 10.15 17.76
CA LEU A 61 -6.85 8.87 17.44
C LEU A 61 -6.23 8.26 18.69
N SER A 62 -6.30 6.94 18.77
CA SER A 62 -5.60 6.20 19.83
C SER A 62 -4.09 6.37 19.69
N ARG A 63 -3.40 6.50 20.82
CA ARG A 63 -1.92 6.45 20.87
C ARG A 63 -1.39 5.02 20.80
N SER A 64 -2.23 4.02 21.11
CA SER A 64 -1.89 2.62 20.91
C SER A 64 -2.03 2.25 19.46
N GLU A 65 -0.99 1.71 18.87
CA GLU A 65 -0.88 1.34 17.47
C GLU A 65 -0.59 -0.14 17.32
N ASP A 66 -1.24 -0.74 16.33
CA ASP A 66 -0.94 -2.09 15.86
C ASP A 66 -0.16 -1.99 14.56
N THR A 67 0.98 -2.66 14.51
CA THR A 67 1.76 -2.79 13.27
C THR A 67 1.13 -3.82 12.35
N ARG A 68 0.74 -3.43 11.15
CA ARG A 68 0.13 -4.30 10.15
C ARG A 68 0.93 -4.33 8.86
N GLU A 69 1.07 -5.52 8.29
CA GLU A 69 1.54 -5.65 6.92
C GLU A 69 0.44 -5.21 5.96
N ILE A 70 0.81 -4.39 5.01
CA ILE A 70 -0.06 -3.99 3.91
C ILE A 70 0.60 -4.30 2.57
N TYR A 71 -0.21 -4.64 1.60
CA TYR A 71 0.23 -4.96 0.25
C TYR A 71 -0.23 -3.86 -0.71
N THR A 72 0.73 -3.14 -1.29
CA THR A 72 0.47 -2.10 -2.29
C THR A 72 0.72 -2.66 -3.68
N SER A 73 -0.28 -2.62 -4.56
CA SER A 73 -0.12 -3.13 -5.92
C SER A 73 0.98 -2.38 -6.66
N LYS A 74 1.86 -3.11 -7.33
CA LYS A 74 2.90 -2.55 -8.19
C LYS A 74 2.36 -2.01 -9.52
N GLY A 75 1.11 -2.30 -9.87
CA GLY A 75 0.52 -1.88 -11.12
C GLY A 75 1.22 -2.43 -12.37
N TRP A 76 1.92 -3.54 -12.26
CA TRP A 76 2.67 -4.10 -13.38
C TRP A 76 1.77 -4.52 -14.53
N THR A 77 2.25 -4.24 -15.73
CA THR A 77 1.60 -4.75 -16.96
C THR A 77 1.73 -6.28 -17.03
N ARG A 78 0.87 -6.91 -17.82
CA ARG A 78 0.95 -8.37 -18.04
C ARG A 78 2.28 -8.81 -18.65
N ALA A 79 2.94 -7.95 -19.41
CA ALA A 79 4.26 -8.22 -19.95
C ALA A 79 5.31 -8.30 -18.85
N MET A 80 5.33 -7.31 -17.95
CA MET A 80 6.24 -7.30 -16.80
C MET A 80 5.99 -8.50 -15.88
N GLN A 81 4.73 -8.84 -15.61
CA GLN A 81 4.36 -9.97 -14.76
C GLN A 81 4.89 -11.33 -15.26
N LYS A 82 5.18 -11.46 -16.54
CA LYS A 82 5.71 -12.71 -17.13
C LYS A 82 7.23 -12.85 -17.03
N GLU A 83 7.96 -11.79 -16.76
CA GLU A 83 9.41 -11.77 -16.81
C GLU A 83 10.01 -11.81 -15.40
N ALA A 84 10.75 -12.89 -15.10
CA ALA A 84 11.37 -13.12 -13.80
C ALA A 84 12.29 -11.99 -13.36
N GLN A 85 12.94 -11.31 -14.28
CA GLN A 85 13.91 -10.22 -14.01
C GLN A 85 13.29 -9.01 -13.28
N TYR A 86 11.98 -8.80 -13.34
CA TYR A 86 11.33 -7.69 -12.64
C TYR A 86 11.05 -7.98 -11.18
N TYR A 87 11.01 -9.27 -10.81
CA TYR A 87 10.77 -9.68 -9.43
C TYR A 87 12.02 -9.48 -8.57
N LYS A 88 11.81 -9.19 -7.31
CA LYS A 88 12.87 -9.11 -6.30
C LYS A 88 12.42 -9.81 -5.02
N ALA A 89 13.39 -10.26 -4.23
CA ALA A 89 13.09 -10.81 -2.90
C ALA A 89 12.31 -9.80 -2.06
N GLY A 90 11.28 -10.29 -1.38
CA GLY A 90 10.35 -9.47 -0.60
C GLY A 90 9.08 -9.05 -1.35
N ASP A 91 9.03 -9.13 -2.67
CA ASP A 91 7.79 -8.95 -3.42
C ASP A 91 6.75 -9.99 -3.00
N VAL A 92 5.47 -9.62 -3.11
CA VAL A 92 4.37 -10.53 -2.81
C VAL A 92 3.57 -10.79 -4.07
N VAL A 93 3.34 -12.06 -4.37
CA VAL A 93 2.55 -12.52 -5.52
C VAL A 93 1.23 -13.09 -5.02
N ARG A 94 0.11 -12.64 -5.60
CA ARG A 94 -1.21 -13.19 -5.35
C ARG A 94 -1.70 -13.92 -6.59
N PHE A 95 -2.11 -15.17 -6.41
CA PHE A 95 -2.63 -15.96 -7.51
C PHE A 95 -4.10 -15.64 -7.81
N GLY A 96 -4.40 -15.36 -9.07
CA GLY A 96 -5.75 -15.04 -9.54
C GLY A 96 -6.61 -16.28 -9.89
N ARG A 97 -6.02 -17.47 -9.88
CA ARG A 97 -6.68 -18.78 -10.06
C ARG A 97 -5.88 -19.88 -9.40
N ASP A 98 -6.48 -21.07 -9.30
CA ASP A 98 -5.79 -22.27 -8.84
C ASP A 98 -4.77 -22.78 -9.87
N TYR A 99 -3.62 -23.20 -9.37
CA TYR A 99 -2.58 -23.89 -10.12
C TYR A 99 -2.16 -25.16 -9.37
N GLN A 100 -2.87 -26.25 -9.61
CA GLN A 100 -2.67 -27.53 -8.89
C GLN A 100 -1.23 -28.03 -8.92
N GLN A 101 -0.53 -27.84 -10.06
CA GLN A 101 0.87 -28.26 -10.22
C GLN A 101 1.84 -27.52 -9.29
N LEU A 102 1.44 -26.35 -8.80
CA LEU A 102 2.21 -25.53 -7.88
C LEU A 102 1.65 -25.58 -6.45
N ASP A 103 0.57 -26.34 -6.25
CA ASP A 103 -0.19 -26.28 -5.00
C ASP A 103 -0.52 -24.83 -4.59
N ALA A 104 -0.87 -24.01 -5.57
CA ALA A 104 -1.23 -22.61 -5.38
C ALA A 104 -2.72 -22.40 -5.61
N ARG A 105 -3.39 -21.76 -4.65
CA ARG A 105 -4.84 -21.51 -4.68
C ARG A 105 -5.14 -20.08 -5.11
N LYS A 106 -6.30 -19.90 -5.73
CA LYS A 106 -6.84 -18.57 -6.02
C LYS A 106 -6.94 -17.75 -4.74
N GLY A 107 -6.41 -16.53 -4.80
CA GLY A 107 -6.40 -15.61 -3.65
C GLY A 107 -5.20 -15.78 -2.72
N GLU A 108 -4.44 -16.86 -2.84
CA GLU A 108 -3.28 -17.12 -2.00
C GLU A 108 -2.16 -16.12 -2.28
N TYR A 109 -1.56 -15.60 -1.21
CA TYR A 109 -0.41 -14.71 -1.24
C TYR A 109 0.86 -15.51 -0.92
N MET A 110 1.91 -15.29 -1.71
CA MET A 110 3.21 -15.90 -1.50
C MET A 110 4.30 -14.86 -1.63
N ARG A 111 5.33 -14.95 -0.81
CA ARG A 111 6.47 -14.04 -0.84
C ARG A 111 7.54 -14.53 -1.81
N VAL A 112 8.10 -13.65 -2.60
CA VAL A 112 9.30 -13.94 -3.38
C VAL A 112 10.49 -14.05 -2.43
N SER A 113 11.12 -15.23 -2.37
CA SER A 113 12.32 -15.48 -1.58
C SER A 113 13.60 -15.38 -2.39
N ALA A 114 13.57 -15.80 -3.65
CA ALA A 114 14.70 -15.71 -4.58
C ALA A 114 14.24 -15.59 -6.03
N VAL A 115 15.13 -15.10 -6.89
CA VAL A 115 14.88 -14.93 -8.32
C VAL A 115 16.05 -15.49 -9.11
N ASP A 116 15.75 -16.39 -10.05
CA ASP A 116 16.67 -16.90 -11.04
C ASP A 116 16.24 -16.39 -12.42
N ALA A 117 16.63 -15.14 -12.70
CA ALA A 117 16.23 -14.45 -13.92
C ALA A 117 16.71 -15.15 -15.20
N PRO A 118 17.97 -15.67 -15.29
CA PRO A 118 18.45 -16.40 -16.46
C PRO A 118 17.57 -17.61 -16.81
N ASN A 119 17.11 -18.36 -15.81
CA ASN A 119 16.25 -19.54 -15.99
C ASN A 119 14.73 -19.18 -15.97
N GLY A 120 14.39 -17.91 -15.82
CA GLY A 120 13.01 -17.44 -15.80
C GLY A 120 12.19 -18.00 -14.62
N THR A 121 12.85 -18.31 -13.49
CA THR A 121 12.24 -18.93 -12.33
C THR A 121 12.27 -17.99 -11.12
N VAL A 122 11.19 -17.97 -10.38
CA VAL A 122 11.04 -17.24 -9.13
C VAL A 122 10.71 -18.23 -8.03
N VAL A 123 11.40 -18.17 -6.91
CA VAL A 123 11.12 -19.00 -5.73
C VAL A 123 10.14 -18.24 -4.84
N LEU A 124 9.01 -18.86 -4.60
CA LEU A 124 7.95 -18.31 -3.76
C LEU A 124 7.88 -19.09 -2.45
N GLN A 125 7.71 -18.37 -1.36
CA GLN A 125 7.50 -18.91 -0.02
C GLN A 125 6.05 -18.71 0.40
N LYS A 126 5.40 -19.79 0.82
CA LYS A 126 4.07 -19.77 1.42
C LYS A 126 4.12 -19.32 2.88
N GLU A 127 2.99 -18.91 3.43
CA GLU A 127 2.86 -18.51 4.83
C GLU A 127 3.34 -19.61 5.81
N GLY A 128 3.10 -20.87 5.50
CA GLY A 128 3.58 -22.04 6.27
C GLY A 128 5.08 -22.36 6.11
N GLY A 129 5.85 -21.52 5.41
CA GLY A 129 7.31 -21.67 5.23
C GLY A 129 7.74 -22.58 4.07
N SER A 130 6.83 -23.36 3.46
CA SER A 130 7.15 -24.17 2.28
C SER A 130 7.47 -23.28 1.08
N VAL A 131 8.35 -23.76 0.20
CA VAL A 131 8.79 -23.03 -0.98
C VAL A 131 8.42 -23.74 -2.26
N ILE A 132 8.12 -22.99 -3.31
CA ILE A 132 7.82 -23.49 -4.64
C ILE A 132 8.65 -22.76 -5.70
N ALA A 133 9.09 -23.49 -6.72
CA ALA A 133 9.70 -22.91 -7.91
C ALA A 133 8.59 -22.58 -8.92
N TRP A 134 8.45 -21.32 -9.26
CA TRP A 134 7.40 -20.79 -10.12
C TRP A 134 7.98 -20.14 -11.37
N GLN A 135 7.35 -20.40 -12.52
CA GLN A 135 7.69 -19.78 -13.79
C GLN A 135 6.59 -18.81 -14.21
N PRO A 136 6.83 -17.47 -14.10
CA PRO A 136 5.82 -16.45 -14.41
C PRO A 136 5.24 -16.55 -15.82
N LYS A 137 6.05 -16.93 -16.80
CA LYS A 137 5.61 -17.12 -18.19
C LYS A 137 4.50 -18.16 -18.33
N LYS A 138 4.56 -19.25 -17.53
CA LYS A 138 3.60 -20.35 -17.61
C LYS A 138 2.35 -20.11 -16.75
N HIS A 139 2.52 -19.46 -15.60
CA HIS A 139 1.47 -19.30 -14.61
C HIS A 139 1.30 -17.79 -14.29
N ASN A 140 0.68 -17.06 -15.21
CA ASN A 140 0.72 -15.59 -15.26
C ASN A 140 -0.59 -14.88 -14.84
N LYS A 141 -1.60 -15.60 -14.34
CA LYS A 141 -2.78 -14.95 -13.78
C LYS A 141 -2.52 -14.63 -12.31
N ILE A 142 -1.79 -13.55 -12.12
CA ILE A 142 -1.29 -13.10 -10.82
C ILE A 142 -1.39 -11.58 -10.70
N GLU A 143 -1.21 -11.09 -9.51
CA GLU A 143 -0.98 -9.70 -9.17
C GLU A 143 0.26 -9.62 -8.30
N VAL A 144 1.01 -8.53 -8.43
CA VAL A 144 2.27 -8.32 -7.69
C VAL A 144 2.15 -7.09 -6.81
N TYR A 145 2.64 -7.22 -5.59
CA TYR A 145 2.56 -6.19 -4.57
C TYR A 145 3.93 -5.91 -3.96
N ASP A 146 4.16 -4.67 -3.58
CA ASP A 146 5.14 -4.31 -2.58
C ASP A 146 4.56 -4.62 -1.19
N ARG A 147 5.41 -5.15 -0.32
CA ARG A 147 5.11 -5.31 1.09
C ARG A 147 5.57 -4.06 1.82
N ASP A 148 4.68 -3.50 2.60
CA ASP A 148 4.95 -2.36 3.47
C ASP A 148 4.41 -2.67 4.87
N THR A 149 4.90 -1.97 5.86
CA THR A 149 4.43 -2.09 7.24
C THR A 149 3.86 -0.76 7.67
N ARG A 150 2.66 -0.76 8.21
CA ARG A 150 2.04 0.47 8.73
C ARG A 150 1.54 0.26 10.13
N GLU A 151 1.70 1.29 10.90
CA GLU A 151 1.06 1.43 12.19
C GLU A 151 -0.37 1.92 11.97
N LEU A 152 -1.33 1.19 12.52
CA LEU A 152 -2.75 1.54 12.50
C LEU A 152 -3.22 1.77 13.93
N ALA A 153 -3.96 2.85 14.15
CA ALA A 153 -4.57 3.18 15.42
C ALA A 153 -6.09 3.09 15.33
N LYS A 154 -6.76 2.85 16.43
CA LYS A 154 -8.22 2.96 16.49
C LYS A 154 -8.64 4.40 16.18
N GLY A 155 -9.46 4.57 15.16
CA GLY A 155 -9.91 5.86 14.64
C GLY A 155 -9.24 6.26 13.31
N ASP A 156 -8.22 5.50 12.83
CA ASP A 156 -7.69 5.71 11.49
C ASP A 156 -8.77 5.44 10.44
N LEU A 157 -8.87 6.34 9.46
CA LEU A 157 -9.71 6.13 8.28
C LEU A 157 -8.96 5.28 7.26
N ILE A 158 -9.49 4.10 6.96
CA ILE A 158 -8.91 3.14 6.01
C ILE A 158 -9.74 3.12 4.74
N ARG A 159 -9.11 3.38 3.60
CA ARG A 159 -9.75 3.22 2.31
C ARG A 159 -9.52 1.82 1.77
N ILE A 160 -10.60 1.10 1.53
CA ILE A 160 -10.55 -0.22 0.88
C ILE A 160 -10.19 -0.02 -0.59
N THR A 161 -9.10 -0.65 -1.02
CA THR A 161 -8.61 -0.52 -2.40
C THR A 161 -8.97 -1.70 -3.28
N ARG A 162 -9.71 -2.67 -2.73
CA ARG A 162 -10.12 -3.90 -3.42
C ARG A 162 -11.39 -4.49 -2.81
N ASN A 163 -12.20 -5.13 -3.66
CA ASN A 163 -13.34 -5.93 -3.18
C ASN A 163 -12.81 -7.20 -2.51
N GLU A 164 -13.16 -7.43 -1.24
CA GLU A 164 -12.82 -8.65 -0.52
C GLU A 164 -13.88 -8.94 0.56
N GLY A 165 -14.53 -10.11 0.45
CA GLY A 165 -15.66 -10.44 1.33
C GLY A 165 -16.79 -9.43 1.20
N GLU A 166 -17.19 -8.83 2.31
CA GLU A 166 -18.23 -7.78 2.40
C GLU A 166 -17.72 -6.37 2.03
N PHE A 167 -16.39 -6.18 2.02
CA PHE A 167 -15.79 -4.87 1.73
C PHE A 167 -15.71 -4.60 0.23
N LYS A 168 -16.09 -3.38 -0.17
CA LYS A 168 -16.03 -2.93 -1.56
C LYS A 168 -14.90 -1.94 -1.78
N ASN A 169 -14.32 -2.00 -2.99
CA ASN A 169 -13.31 -1.03 -3.38
C ASN A 169 -13.90 0.40 -3.36
N GLY A 170 -13.19 1.30 -2.68
CA GLY A 170 -13.58 2.69 -2.49
C GLY A 170 -14.31 2.97 -1.19
N GLU A 171 -14.77 1.96 -0.45
CA GLU A 171 -15.29 2.15 0.90
C GLU A 171 -14.22 2.69 1.85
N VAL A 172 -14.67 3.50 2.78
CA VAL A 172 -13.88 4.03 3.89
C VAL A 172 -14.41 3.41 5.17
N ALA A 173 -13.54 2.85 5.98
CA ALA A 173 -13.86 2.20 7.24
C ALA A 173 -13.06 2.82 8.39
#